data_afff8df819adb6306c26cc666fca0092
#
_entry.id   afff8df819adb6306c26cc666fca0092
#
_cell.length_a   1.000
_cell.length_b   1.000
_cell.length_c   1.000
_cell.angle_alpha   90.00
_cell.angle_beta   90.00
_cell.angle_gamma   90.00
#
_symmetry.space_group_name_H-M   'P 1'
#
loop_
_entity.id
_entity.type
_entity.pdbx_description
1 polymer ?
#
loop_
_entity_poly.entity_id
_entity_poly.type
_entity_poly.pdbx_seq_one_letter_code
_entity_poly.pdbx_strand_id
1 'polypeptide(L)'
;MILTDNGSEFSNPKCIENGSDGKGFQRTRIYYCNPSAPYQKAEIEVGHEFIRRVVPKGKSFDELTQADIGLMMDHINSYRRKKLNGKSPYKAFCFYYGEELAQKLGCHEVDATTINLTPGLLRK
;
A
#
# COMPACT_ATOMS: atom_id res chain seq x y z
N MET A 1 11.56 -2.45 -5.26
CA MET A 1 11.08 -3.75 -5.81
C MET A 1 9.56 -3.74 -5.84
N ILE A 2 8.98 -4.13 -6.96
CA ILE A 2 7.53 -4.28 -7.15
C ILE A 2 7.25 -5.73 -7.50
N LEU A 3 6.34 -6.38 -6.78
CA LEU A 3 5.82 -7.70 -7.10
C LEU A 3 4.39 -7.56 -7.61
N THR A 4 4.11 -8.09 -8.79
CA THR A 4 2.81 -7.94 -9.45
C THR A 4 2.34 -9.22 -10.12
N ASP A 5 1.10 -9.25 -10.53
CA ASP A 5 0.55 -10.29 -11.39
C ASP A 5 0.86 -10.01 -12.87
N ASN A 6 0.26 -10.80 -13.77
CA ASN A 6 0.45 -10.67 -15.21
C ASN A 6 -0.63 -9.79 -15.87
N GLY A 7 -1.17 -8.81 -15.14
CA GLY A 7 -2.14 -7.86 -15.68
C GLY A 7 -1.56 -7.03 -16.83
N SER A 8 -2.41 -6.62 -17.76
CA SER A 8 -2.00 -5.84 -18.93
C SER A 8 -1.35 -4.50 -18.58
N GLU A 9 -1.73 -3.91 -17.44
CA GLU A 9 -1.15 -2.68 -16.89
C GLU A 9 0.35 -2.82 -16.57
N PHE A 10 0.84 -4.04 -16.38
CA PHE A 10 2.24 -4.33 -16.08
C PHE A 10 3.02 -4.91 -17.26
N SER A 11 2.45 -4.84 -18.48
CA SER A 11 3.06 -5.44 -19.69
C SER A 11 4.32 -4.72 -20.17
N ASN A 12 4.53 -3.47 -19.75
CA ASN A 12 5.74 -2.71 -20.08
C ASN A 12 6.56 -2.38 -18.82
N PRO A 13 7.36 -3.33 -18.30
CA PRO A 13 8.12 -3.14 -17.08
C PRO A 13 9.14 -2.00 -17.16
N LYS A 14 9.73 -1.76 -18.34
CA LYS A 14 10.77 -0.74 -18.49
C LYS A 14 10.26 0.68 -18.19
N CYS A 15 9.02 0.98 -18.52
CA CYS A 15 8.40 2.28 -18.20
C CYS A 15 8.27 2.50 -16.70
N ILE A 16 8.06 1.44 -15.92
CA ILE A 16 7.92 1.51 -14.47
C ILE A 16 9.29 1.45 -13.79
N GLU A 17 10.18 0.60 -14.29
CA GLU A 17 11.51 0.39 -13.71
C GLU A 17 12.43 1.61 -13.87
N ASN A 18 12.32 2.34 -14.98
CA ASN A 18 13.18 3.46 -15.28
C ASN A 18 12.55 4.79 -14.85
N GLY A 19 13.40 5.74 -14.47
CA GLY A 19 12.97 7.12 -14.22
C GLY A 19 12.53 7.83 -15.51
N SER A 20 11.66 8.82 -15.36
CA SER A 20 11.14 9.64 -16.47
C SER A 20 12.14 10.69 -16.99
N ASP A 21 13.31 10.81 -16.38
CA ASP A 21 14.31 11.83 -16.69
C ASP A 21 15.18 11.52 -17.92
N GLY A 22 14.92 10.42 -18.62
CA GLY A 22 15.66 10.00 -19.81
C GLY A 22 17.12 9.60 -19.59
N LYS A 23 17.60 9.61 -18.34
CA LYS A 23 19.00 9.30 -17.98
C LYS A 23 19.28 7.81 -17.78
N GLY A 24 18.28 6.95 -18.04
CA GLY A 24 18.46 5.50 -17.92
C GLY A 24 18.64 4.99 -16.49
N PHE A 25 18.33 5.81 -15.48
CA PHE A 25 18.43 5.39 -14.09
C PHE A 25 17.29 4.43 -13.74
N GLN A 26 17.66 3.22 -13.34
CA GLN A 26 16.71 2.22 -12.86
C GLN A 26 16.31 2.54 -11.41
N ARG A 27 15.06 2.99 -11.21
CA ARG A 27 14.51 3.33 -9.89
C ARG A 27 13.97 2.14 -9.12
N THR A 28 13.54 1.10 -9.81
CA THR A 28 12.97 -0.12 -9.19
C THR A 28 13.14 -1.31 -10.10
N ARG A 29 12.72 -2.49 -9.64
CA ARG A 29 12.59 -3.71 -10.43
C ARG A 29 11.21 -4.31 -10.24
N ILE A 30 10.66 -4.85 -11.33
CA ILE A 30 9.39 -5.56 -11.33
C ILE A 30 9.67 -7.06 -11.36
N TYR A 31 8.94 -7.79 -10.53
CA TYR A 31 8.89 -9.24 -10.51
C TYR A 31 7.46 -9.68 -10.72
N TYR A 32 7.25 -10.67 -11.54
CA TYR A 32 5.93 -11.21 -11.82
C TYR A 32 5.69 -12.48 -11.01
N CYS A 33 4.47 -12.59 -10.45
CA CYS A 33 4.03 -13.84 -9.86
C CYS A 33 3.86 -14.92 -10.94
N ASN A 34 4.05 -16.18 -10.55
CA ASN A 34 3.72 -17.30 -11.43
C ASN A 34 2.23 -17.31 -11.76
N PRO A 35 1.83 -17.74 -12.96
CA PRO A 35 0.42 -17.91 -13.30
C PRO A 35 -0.30 -18.78 -12.27
N SER A 36 -1.52 -18.39 -11.91
CA SER A 36 -2.35 -19.13 -10.94
C SER A 36 -1.71 -19.40 -9.57
N ALA A 37 -0.85 -18.49 -9.12
CA ALA A 37 -0.17 -18.57 -7.82
C ALA A 37 -0.57 -17.42 -6.88
N PRO A 38 -1.85 -17.31 -6.46
CA PRO A 38 -2.34 -16.22 -5.61
C PRO A 38 -1.62 -16.15 -4.26
N TYR A 39 -1.12 -17.26 -3.75
CA TYR A 39 -0.36 -17.32 -2.51
C TYR A 39 0.91 -16.46 -2.53
N GLN A 40 1.46 -16.16 -3.70
CA GLN A 40 2.65 -15.29 -3.83
C GLN A 40 2.33 -13.81 -3.52
N LYS A 41 1.05 -13.45 -3.51
CA LYS A 41 0.56 -12.10 -3.21
C LYS A 41 -0.46 -12.08 -2.06
N ALA A 42 -0.44 -13.07 -1.18
CA ALA A 42 -1.44 -13.18 -0.11
C ALA A 42 -1.54 -11.92 0.77
N GLU A 43 -0.43 -11.20 0.98
CA GLU A 43 -0.42 -9.97 1.79
C GLU A 43 -1.18 -8.82 1.12
N ILE A 44 -1.25 -8.78 -0.20
CA ILE A 44 -2.07 -7.81 -0.94
C ILE A 44 -3.56 -8.07 -0.70
N GLU A 45 -3.97 -9.32 -0.68
CA GLU A 45 -5.36 -9.70 -0.38
C GLU A 45 -5.77 -9.24 1.02
N VAL A 46 -4.90 -9.44 2.02
CA VAL A 46 -5.10 -8.92 3.37
C VAL A 46 -5.23 -7.39 3.36
N GLY A 47 -4.38 -6.71 2.60
CA GLY A 47 -4.47 -5.26 2.42
C GLY A 47 -5.82 -4.82 1.83
N HIS A 48 -6.32 -5.54 0.82
CA HIS A 48 -7.64 -5.28 0.23
C HIS A 48 -8.77 -5.50 1.23
N GLU A 49 -8.68 -6.49 2.11
CA GLU A 49 -9.67 -6.69 3.17
C GLU A 49 -9.74 -5.47 4.12
N PHE A 50 -8.60 -4.92 4.50
CA PHE A 50 -8.57 -3.70 5.33
C PHE A 50 -9.18 -2.50 4.61
N ILE A 51 -8.87 -2.32 3.33
CA ILE A 51 -9.50 -1.27 2.52
C ILE A 51 -11.02 -1.45 2.51
N ARG A 52 -11.51 -2.68 2.34
CA ARG A 52 -12.94 -2.99 2.33
C ARG A 52 -13.64 -2.85 3.67
N ARG A 53 -12.93 -2.80 4.78
CA ARG A 53 -13.51 -2.42 6.08
C ARG A 53 -13.85 -0.92 6.13
N VAL A 54 -13.07 -0.07 5.47
CA VAL A 54 -13.28 1.38 5.42
C VAL A 54 -14.21 1.76 4.28
N VAL A 55 -14.01 1.18 3.10
CA VAL A 55 -14.84 1.36 1.90
C VAL A 55 -15.48 0.01 1.54
N PRO A 56 -16.67 -0.30 2.06
CA PRO A 56 -17.32 -1.59 1.85
C PRO A 56 -17.57 -1.91 0.38
N LYS A 57 -17.68 -3.21 0.08
CA LYS A 57 -18.03 -3.68 -1.27
C LYS A 57 -19.32 -3.02 -1.76
N GLY A 58 -19.29 -2.53 -2.99
CA GLY A 58 -20.42 -1.80 -3.60
C GLY A 58 -20.37 -0.27 -3.40
N LYS A 59 -19.47 0.23 -2.57
CA LYS A 59 -19.18 1.67 -2.51
C LYS A 59 -18.09 2.03 -3.54
N SER A 60 -18.33 3.13 -4.28
CA SER A 60 -17.33 3.66 -5.22
C SER A 60 -16.18 4.36 -4.49
N PHE A 61 -15.03 4.38 -5.15
CA PHE A 61 -13.90 5.20 -4.75
C PHE A 61 -13.87 6.58 -5.42
N ASP A 62 -14.80 6.83 -6.35
CA ASP A 62 -14.78 8.02 -7.22
C ASP A 62 -14.92 9.35 -6.46
N GLU A 63 -15.57 9.32 -5.29
CA GLU A 63 -15.77 10.50 -4.46
C GLU A 63 -14.61 10.73 -3.46
N LEU A 64 -13.64 9.81 -3.41
CA LEU A 64 -12.51 9.92 -2.48
C LEU A 64 -11.44 10.87 -3.03
N THR A 65 -11.01 11.80 -2.19
CA THR A 65 -9.86 12.65 -2.47
C THR A 65 -8.55 11.92 -2.16
N GLN A 66 -7.43 12.45 -2.64
CA GLN A 66 -6.12 11.93 -2.28
C GLN A 66 -5.87 12.01 -0.76
N ALA A 67 -6.42 13.03 -0.10
CA ALA A 67 -6.33 13.16 1.36
C ALA A 67 -7.10 12.05 2.08
N ASP A 68 -8.28 11.67 1.58
CA ASP A 68 -9.05 10.54 2.14
C ASP A 68 -8.30 9.23 2.01
N ILE A 69 -7.70 8.99 0.86
CA ILE A 69 -6.89 7.79 0.61
C ILE A 69 -5.67 7.78 1.55
N GLY A 70 -4.99 8.91 1.68
CA GLY A 70 -3.86 9.05 2.60
C GLY A 70 -4.24 8.74 4.05
N LEU A 71 -5.35 9.32 4.53
CA LEU A 71 -5.87 9.05 5.87
C LEU A 71 -6.20 7.56 6.08
N MET A 72 -6.90 6.96 5.13
CA MET A 72 -7.25 5.54 5.18
C MET A 72 -5.99 4.66 5.24
N MET A 73 -5.00 4.95 4.39
CA MET A 73 -3.76 4.17 4.35
C MET A 73 -2.90 4.37 5.59
N ASP A 74 -2.88 5.56 6.18
CA ASP A 74 -2.19 5.81 7.45
C ASP A 74 -2.77 4.94 8.59
N HIS A 75 -4.09 4.84 8.67
CA HIS A 75 -4.75 3.94 9.63
C HIS A 75 -4.44 2.47 9.36
N ILE A 76 -4.53 2.02 8.11
CA ILE A 76 -4.23 0.64 7.72
C ILE A 76 -2.77 0.29 8.02
N ASN A 77 -1.84 1.18 7.66
CA ASN A 77 -0.41 0.94 7.82
C ASN A 77 0.08 1.10 9.27
N SER A 78 -0.71 1.73 10.13
CA SER A 78 -0.43 1.83 11.56
C SER A 78 -0.99 0.66 12.36
N TYR A 79 -1.87 -0.15 11.76
CA TYR A 79 -2.44 -1.33 12.41
C TYR A 79 -1.41 -2.46 12.52
N ARG A 80 -1.24 -3.00 13.72
CA ARG A 80 -0.25 -4.05 14.00
C ARG A 80 -0.58 -5.37 13.30
N ARG A 81 0.46 -6.08 12.89
CA ARG A 81 0.36 -7.37 12.18
C ARG A 81 1.10 -8.46 12.95
N LYS A 82 0.47 -9.62 13.13
CA LYS A 82 1.13 -10.79 13.72
C LYS A 82 2.35 -11.23 12.92
N LYS A 83 2.25 -11.24 11.60
CA LYS A 83 3.34 -11.61 10.69
C LYS A 83 4.54 -10.67 10.73
N LEU A 84 4.37 -9.47 11.27
CA LEU A 84 5.44 -8.51 11.50
C LEU A 84 5.88 -8.47 12.97
N ASN A 85 5.70 -9.58 13.70
CA ASN A 85 6.01 -9.69 15.11
C ASN A 85 5.32 -8.61 15.97
N GLY A 86 4.07 -8.30 15.65
CA GLY A 86 3.29 -7.29 16.35
C GLY A 86 3.62 -5.84 15.98
N LYS A 87 4.51 -5.62 15.02
CA LYS A 87 4.78 -4.29 14.47
C LYS A 87 3.75 -3.92 13.40
N SER A 88 3.54 -2.63 13.22
CA SER A 88 2.76 -2.13 12.09
C SER A 88 3.60 -2.10 10.80
N PRO A 89 2.97 -2.12 9.62
CA PRO A 89 3.67 -1.88 8.35
C PRO A 89 4.47 -0.57 8.35
N TYR A 90 3.92 0.51 8.93
CA TYR A 90 4.63 1.78 9.07
C TYR A 90 5.93 1.63 9.85
N LYS A 91 5.88 0.99 11.02
CA LYS A 91 7.07 0.75 11.85
C LYS A 91 8.11 -0.11 11.13
N ALA A 92 7.67 -1.17 10.44
CA ALA A 92 8.56 -2.02 9.65
C ALA A 92 9.23 -1.25 8.52
N PHE A 93 8.47 -0.42 7.80
CA PHE A 93 9.03 0.44 6.76
C PHE A 93 10.08 1.41 7.31
N CYS A 94 9.78 2.10 8.40
CA CYS A 94 10.71 3.03 9.03
C CYS A 94 11.99 2.34 9.54
N PHE A 95 11.88 1.11 9.99
CA PHE A 95 13.03 0.30 10.41
C PHE A 95 14.00 0.05 9.24
N TYR A 96 13.48 -0.28 8.04
CA TYR A 96 14.30 -0.58 6.88
C TYR A 96 14.76 0.64 6.09
N TYR A 97 13.95 1.68 6.00
CA TYR A 97 14.15 2.81 5.09
C TYR A 97 14.23 4.18 5.77
N GLY A 98 13.96 4.23 7.06
CA GLY A 98 13.97 5.46 7.83
C GLY A 98 12.65 6.23 7.81
N GLU A 99 12.41 6.97 8.89
CA GLU A 99 11.19 7.77 9.07
C GLU A 99 11.13 8.95 8.09
N GLU A 100 12.28 9.52 7.72
CA GLU A 100 12.35 10.63 6.76
C GLU A 100 11.75 10.25 5.41
N LEU A 101 12.04 9.03 4.90
CA LEU A 101 11.46 8.58 3.65
C LEU A 101 9.95 8.36 3.77
N ALA A 102 9.47 7.82 4.89
CA ALA A 102 8.05 7.66 5.14
C ALA A 102 7.32 9.02 5.09
N GLN A 103 7.88 10.04 5.72
CA GLN A 103 7.33 11.40 5.70
C GLN A 103 7.33 12.00 4.28
N LYS A 104 8.39 11.81 3.51
CA LYS A 104 8.45 12.25 2.10
C LYS A 104 7.40 11.58 1.22
N LEU A 105 7.02 10.35 1.54
CA LEU A 105 5.93 9.63 0.87
C LEU A 105 4.53 10.02 1.37
N GLY A 106 4.44 10.95 2.31
CA GLY A 106 3.18 11.41 2.88
C GLY A 106 2.54 10.42 3.86
N CYS A 107 3.33 9.48 4.41
CA CYS A 107 2.85 8.50 5.38
C CYS A 107 3.01 9.02 6.81
N HIS A 108 2.00 8.82 7.64
CA HIS A 108 1.98 9.25 9.03
C HIS A 108 1.59 8.09 9.95
N GLU A 109 2.20 8.04 11.12
CA GLU A 109 1.81 7.07 12.14
C GLU A 109 0.54 7.54 12.86
N VAL A 110 -0.43 6.64 12.98
CA VAL A 110 -1.64 6.85 13.78
C VAL A 110 -1.48 6.11 15.10
N ASP A 111 -1.80 6.78 16.21
CA ASP A 111 -1.76 6.16 17.53
C ASP A 111 -2.67 4.93 17.58
N ALA A 112 -2.18 3.85 18.20
CA ALA A 112 -2.89 2.57 18.25
C ALA A 112 -4.30 2.67 18.86
N THR A 113 -4.51 3.61 19.77
CA THR A 113 -5.79 3.82 20.44
C THR A 113 -6.81 4.57 19.58
N THR A 114 -6.35 5.23 18.51
CA THR A 114 -7.19 6.04 17.61
C THR A 114 -7.40 5.41 16.23
N ILE A 115 -6.81 4.24 15.97
CA ILE A 115 -6.98 3.53 14.69
C ILE A 115 -8.46 3.19 14.49
N ASN A 116 -8.99 3.63 13.35
CA ASN A 116 -10.38 3.38 12.94
C ASN A 116 -10.38 2.71 11.56
N LEU A 117 -10.80 1.46 11.51
CA LEU A 117 -10.94 0.67 10.27
C LEU A 117 -12.42 0.37 10.01
N THR A 118 -13.25 1.42 10.06
CA THR A 118 -14.68 1.35 9.78
C THR A 118 -15.07 2.39 8.74
N PRO A 119 -16.24 2.28 8.10
CA PRO A 119 -16.72 3.30 7.16
C PRO A 119 -16.85 4.70 7.78
N GLY A 120 -16.94 4.78 9.09
CA GLY A 120 -16.99 6.06 9.80
C GLY A 120 -15.71 6.90 9.71
N LEU A 121 -14.59 6.31 9.32
CA LEU A 121 -13.32 7.04 9.13
C LEU A 121 -13.43 8.12 8.04
N LEU A 122 -14.07 7.76 6.92
CA LEU A 122 -14.23 8.63 5.74
C LEU A 122 -15.68 9.09 5.60
N ARG A 123 -16.29 9.58 6.66
CA ARG A 123 -17.67 10.06 6.59
C ARG A 123 -17.81 11.18 5.57
N LYS A 124 -18.52 10.85 4.54
CA LYS A 124 -18.95 11.79 3.50
C LYS A 124 -20.44 11.65 3.26
#